data_d660fe7a86fa96b35f4c892ad2c8f6dc
#
_entry.id   d660fe7a86fa96b35f4c892ad2c8f6dc
#
_cell.length_a   1.000
_cell.length_b   1.000
_cell.length_c   1.000
_cell.angle_alpha   90.00
_cell.angle_beta   90.00
_cell.angle_gamma   90.00
#
_symmetry.space_group_name_H-M   'P 1'
#
loop_
_entity.id
_entity.type
_entity.pdbx_description
1 polymer ?
#
loop_
_entity_poly.entity_id
_entity_poly.type
_entity_poly.pdbx_seq_one_letter_code
_entity_poly.pdbx_strand_id
1 'polypeptide(L)'
;MDPEASLRDGYQLINTCDTYLYIVPGANYYREFLDRKWLYETWMPWLINSRQQLPEDTSGLLGGMFAVWNDLCGNGISEQDVHLRSFPAVQVLAEKLWRGQNDAVPYADFESLCRSLPEAPGVNLLARVPEGENRLTRPGEVCVLNGADTLGTALDEVGYPYAVSFRICPDKDTNISGVLFDGPHSTVYVNWENTGRIAFSRDGYTFVFHSYCLPEEEWTDIRIEGDWKGTSLFVN
;
A
#
# COMPACT_ATOMS: atom_id res chain seq x y z
N MET A 1 -22.75 5.87 20.15
CA MET A 1 -24.19 5.71 19.76
C MET A 1 -24.58 4.30 20.13
N ASP A 2 -25.77 4.12 20.71
CA ASP A 2 -26.31 2.80 21.04
C ASP A 2 -27.16 2.31 19.86
N PRO A 3 -26.75 1.25 19.14
CA PRO A 3 -27.50 0.73 18.01
C PRO A 3 -28.92 0.28 18.34
N GLU A 4 -29.13 -0.35 19.49
CA GLU A 4 -30.46 -0.80 19.89
C GLU A 4 -31.40 0.35 20.19
N ALA A 5 -30.90 1.41 20.81
CA ALA A 5 -31.69 2.61 21.05
C ALA A 5 -32.07 3.28 19.72
N SER A 6 -31.15 3.40 18.78
CA SER A 6 -31.41 3.98 17.45
C SER A 6 -32.48 3.20 16.68
N LEU A 7 -32.41 1.86 16.71
CA LEU A 7 -33.42 1.00 16.07
C LEU A 7 -34.80 1.16 16.72
N ARG A 8 -34.86 1.23 18.05
CA ARG A 8 -36.14 1.48 18.78
C ARG A 8 -36.75 2.82 18.44
N ASP A 9 -35.91 3.82 18.17
CA ASP A 9 -36.35 5.15 17.76
C ASP A 9 -36.74 5.22 16.27
N GLY A 10 -36.69 4.09 15.55
CA GLY A 10 -37.13 3.97 14.16
C GLY A 10 -36.06 4.29 13.12
N TYR A 11 -34.79 4.45 13.51
CA TYR A 11 -33.71 4.61 12.57
C TYR A 11 -33.28 3.29 11.94
N GLN A 12 -32.81 3.37 10.71
CA GLN A 12 -32.16 2.28 10.03
C GLN A 12 -30.64 2.40 10.21
N LEU A 13 -29.94 1.28 10.30
CA LEU A 13 -28.49 1.22 10.58
C LEU A 13 -27.72 0.54 9.47
N ILE A 14 -26.53 1.06 9.22
CA ILE A 14 -25.46 0.39 8.47
C ILE A 14 -24.28 0.23 9.46
N ASN A 15 -23.83 -1.00 9.65
CA ASN A 15 -22.68 -1.27 10.51
C ASN A 15 -21.38 -0.79 9.85
N THR A 16 -20.72 0.17 10.49
CA THR A 16 -19.42 0.73 10.08
C THR A 16 -18.41 0.68 11.23
N CYS A 17 -18.49 -0.37 12.03
CA CYS A 17 -17.68 -0.49 13.24
C CYS A 17 -16.18 -0.36 12.91
N ASP A 18 -15.55 0.61 13.54
CA ASP A 18 -14.13 0.93 13.36
C ASP A 18 -13.19 -0.24 13.72
N THR A 19 -13.56 -1.03 14.71
CA THR A 19 -12.78 -2.18 15.17
C THR A 19 -12.52 -3.21 14.05
N TYR A 20 -13.48 -3.38 13.14
CA TYR A 20 -13.43 -4.44 12.13
C TYR A 20 -13.37 -3.92 10.69
N LEU A 21 -13.92 -2.73 10.44
CA LEU A 21 -14.22 -2.23 9.11
C LEU A 21 -13.45 -0.96 8.74
N TYR A 22 -12.57 -0.46 9.63
CA TYR A 22 -11.73 0.69 9.32
C TYR A 22 -10.35 0.26 8.88
N ILE A 23 -9.90 0.88 7.80
CA ILE A 23 -8.54 0.87 7.30
C ILE A 23 -8.00 2.28 7.48
N VAL A 24 -6.98 2.44 8.32
CA VAL A 24 -6.34 3.75 8.56
C VAL A 24 -4.83 3.57 8.45
N PRO A 25 -4.27 3.70 7.25
CA PRO A 25 -2.85 3.50 7.02
C PRO A 25 -1.98 4.40 7.90
N GLY A 26 -0.94 3.83 8.50
CA GLY A 26 -0.02 4.55 9.37
C GLY A 26 -0.52 4.81 10.80
N ALA A 27 -1.78 4.50 11.11
CA ALA A 27 -2.31 4.62 12.47
C ALA A 27 -2.00 3.35 13.28
N ASN A 28 -1.29 3.51 14.41
CA ASN A 28 -0.85 2.37 15.24
C ASN A 28 -2.00 1.58 15.88
N TYR A 29 -3.19 2.15 15.95
CA TYR A 29 -4.37 1.59 16.63
C TYR A 29 -5.43 1.08 15.66
N TYR A 30 -5.27 1.30 14.36
CA TYR A 30 -6.14 0.76 13.33
C TYR A 30 -5.38 -0.21 12.41
N ARG A 31 -6.12 -0.87 11.53
CA ARG A 31 -5.56 -1.84 10.60
C ARG A 31 -5.04 -1.17 9.33
N GLU A 32 -3.94 -1.68 8.81
CA GLU A 32 -3.45 -1.36 7.46
C GLU A 32 -4.31 -2.01 6.37
N PHE A 33 -4.82 -3.20 6.66
CA PHE A 33 -5.71 -3.99 5.82
C PHE A 33 -6.76 -4.65 6.70
N LEU A 34 -7.95 -4.89 6.17
CA LEU A 34 -8.95 -5.69 6.87
C LEU A 34 -8.49 -7.15 6.99
N ASP A 35 -8.84 -7.77 8.10
CA ASP A 35 -8.67 -9.22 8.26
C ASP A 35 -9.72 -9.96 7.44
N ARG A 36 -9.41 -10.21 6.17
CA ARG A 36 -10.33 -10.78 5.19
C ARG A 36 -10.80 -12.17 5.58
N LYS A 37 -9.90 -12.98 6.14
CA LYS A 37 -10.24 -14.34 6.56
C LYS A 37 -11.26 -14.30 7.70
N TRP A 38 -10.98 -13.52 8.73
CA TRP A 38 -11.90 -13.37 9.85
C TRP A 38 -13.25 -12.77 9.42
N LEU A 39 -13.25 -11.75 8.54
CA LEU A 39 -14.48 -11.19 7.98
C LEU A 39 -15.28 -12.25 7.23
N TYR A 40 -14.63 -13.06 6.41
CA TYR A 40 -15.27 -14.12 5.64
C TYR A 40 -15.86 -15.21 6.53
N GLU A 41 -15.09 -15.71 7.49
CA GLU A 41 -15.48 -16.86 8.31
C GLU A 41 -16.40 -16.49 9.47
N THR A 42 -16.32 -15.25 9.99
CA THR A 42 -16.92 -14.91 11.28
C THR A 42 -17.82 -13.68 11.24
N TRP A 43 -17.39 -12.61 10.56
CA TRP A 43 -18.11 -11.35 10.66
C TRP A 43 -19.46 -11.38 9.94
N MET A 44 -20.44 -10.73 10.56
CA MET A 44 -21.76 -10.46 9.98
C MET A 44 -22.22 -9.05 10.39
N PRO A 45 -23.14 -8.41 9.63
CA PRO A 45 -23.59 -7.05 9.93
C PRO A 45 -24.09 -6.81 11.34
N TRP A 46 -24.67 -7.82 11.97
CA TRP A 46 -25.17 -7.74 13.36
C TRP A 46 -24.07 -7.81 14.43
N LEU A 47 -22.83 -8.18 14.08
CA LEU A 47 -21.68 -8.12 14.96
C LEU A 47 -21.15 -6.69 15.00
N ILE A 48 -21.68 -5.86 15.89
CA ILE A 48 -21.39 -4.43 15.97
C ILE A 48 -19.95 -4.19 16.42
N ASN A 49 -19.52 -4.84 17.49
CA ASN A 49 -18.14 -4.80 17.97
C ASN A 49 -17.87 -6.01 18.89
N SER A 50 -16.70 -6.08 19.49
CA SER A 50 -16.30 -7.20 20.37
C SER A 50 -17.17 -7.39 21.62
N ARG A 51 -18.03 -6.43 21.95
CA ARG A 51 -18.86 -6.42 23.17
C ARG A 51 -20.35 -6.38 22.88
N GLN A 52 -20.75 -6.10 21.65
CA GLN A 52 -22.14 -5.89 21.28
C GLN A 52 -22.49 -6.60 19.99
N GLN A 53 -23.51 -7.42 20.05
CA GLN A 53 -24.09 -8.12 18.93
C GLN A 53 -25.61 -7.94 18.97
N LEU A 54 -26.18 -7.62 17.81
CA LEU A 54 -27.63 -7.59 17.62
C LEU A 54 -28.13 -9.00 17.25
N PRO A 55 -29.43 -9.29 17.39
CA PRO A 55 -30.03 -10.49 16.80
C PRO A 55 -29.82 -10.55 15.30
N GLU A 56 -29.68 -11.74 14.74
CA GLU A 56 -29.42 -11.95 13.30
C GLU A 56 -30.50 -11.39 12.38
N ASP A 57 -31.73 -11.43 12.82
CA ASP A 57 -32.92 -10.98 12.09
C ASP A 57 -33.35 -9.55 12.45
N THR A 58 -32.43 -8.75 13.00
CA THR A 58 -32.73 -7.39 13.46
C THR A 58 -33.29 -6.54 12.32
N SER A 59 -34.57 -6.18 12.45
CA SER A 59 -35.21 -5.25 11.50
C SER A 59 -34.60 -3.86 11.58
N GLY A 60 -34.35 -3.27 10.41
CA GLY A 60 -33.72 -1.96 10.30
C GLY A 60 -32.19 -1.98 10.22
N LEU A 61 -31.54 -3.14 10.40
CA LEU A 61 -30.12 -3.30 10.08
C LEU A 61 -29.98 -3.62 8.59
N LEU A 62 -29.45 -2.67 7.81
CA LEU A 62 -29.41 -2.73 6.34
C LEU A 62 -28.17 -3.48 5.81
N GLY A 63 -27.12 -3.59 6.61
CA GLY A 63 -25.89 -4.23 6.19
C GLY A 63 -24.63 -3.63 6.84
N GLY A 64 -23.53 -3.65 6.12
CA GLY A 64 -22.25 -3.11 6.58
C GLY A 64 -21.53 -2.28 5.51
N MET A 65 -20.59 -1.46 5.96
CA MET A 65 -19.76 -0.63 5.12
C MET A 65 -18.37 -0.55 5.76
N PHE A 66 -17.31 -0.70 4.97
CA PHE A 66 -15.96 -0.39 5.43
C PHE A 66 -15.58 1.03 5.03
N ALA A 67 -14.55 1.58 5.68
CA ALA A 67 -14.01 2.88 5.36
C ALA A 67 -12.48 2.83 5.27
N VAL A 68 -11.94 3.59 4.31
CA VAL A 68 -10.51 3.87 4.22
C VAL A 68 -10.30 5.33 4.57
N TRP A 69 -9.54 5.59 5.63
CA TRP A 69 -9.25 6.93 6.14
C TRP A 69 -7.77 7.23 5.95
N ASN A 70 -7.50 8.20 5.11
CA ASN A 70 -6.12 8.62 4.82
C ASN A 70 -5.69 9.80 5.70
N ASP A 71 -6.02 9.79 6.98
CA ASP A 71 -5.72 10.89 7.93
C ASP A 71 -4.21 11.10 8.11
N LEU A 72 -3.42 10.04 7.94
CA LEU A 72 -1.98 10.05 8.09
C LEU A 72 -1.24 9.84 6.75
N CYS A 73 -1.88 10.14 5.65
CA CYS A 73 -1.37 9.88 4.32
C CYS A 73 -0.24 10.82 3.85
N GLY A 74 0.26 11.70 4.71
CA GLY A 74 1.46 12.51 4.45
C GLY A 74 2.73 11.71 4.16
N ASN A 75 2.62 10.40 3.97
CA ASN A 75 3.72 9.47 3.76
C ASN A 75 3.74 8.86 2.35
N GLY A 76 3.22 9.55 1.35
CA GLY A 76 3.26 9.08 -0.03
C GLY A 76 2.37 7.86 -0.27
N ILE A 77 1.20 7.81 0.36
CA ILE A 77 0.18 6.82 0.02
C ILE A 77 -0.46 7.22 -1.30
N SER A 78 -0.26 6.40 -2.31
CA SER A 78 -0.79 6.62 -3.65
C SER A 78 -2.23 6.15 -3.80
N GLU A 79 -2.87 6.51 -4.90
CA GLU A 79 -4.18 5.96 -5.27
C GLU A 79 -4.16 4.43 -5.37
N GLN A 80 -3.03 3.85 -5.82
CA GLN A 80 -2.87 2.41 -5.87
C GLN A 80 -2.81 1.77 -4.49
N ASP A 81 -2.16 2.43 -3.53
CA ASP A 81 -2.11 1.95 -2.16
C ASP A 81 -3.51 1.93 -1.53
N VAL A 82 -4.35 2.91 -1.86
CA VAL A 82 -5.75 2.94 -1.47
C VAL A 82 -6.53 1.81 -2.15
N HIS A 83 -6.30 1.60 -3.45
CA HIS A 83 -6.94 0.52 -4.20
C HIS A 83 -6.58 -0.85 -3.64
N LEU A 84 -5.29 -1.12 -3.39
CA LEU A 84 -4.80 -2.38 -2.81
C LEU A 84 -5.43 -2.69 -1.45
N ARG A 85 -5.84 -1.68 -0.70
CA ARG A 85 -6.56 -1.84 0.57
C ARG A 85 -8.06 -2.04 0.35
N SER A 86 -8.64 -1.28 -0.55
CA SER A 86 -10.08 -1.23 -0.78
C SER A 86 -10.60 -2.43 -1.56
N PHE A 87 -9.94 -2.82 -2.64
CA PHE A 87 -10.45 -3.85 -3.54
C PHE A 87 -10.61 -5.21 -2.87
N PRO A 88 -9.62 -5.73 -2.13
CA PRO A 88 -9.79 -6.96 -1.38
C PRO A 88 -10.86 -6.88 -0.29
N ALA A 89 -11.05 -5.71 0.33
CA ALA A 89 -12.09 -5.49 1.33
C ALA A 89 -13.49 -5.53 0.71
N VAL A 90 -13.67 -4.88 -0.46
CA VAL A 90 -14.93 -4.93 -1.22
C VAL A 90 -15.33 -6.36 -1.55
N GLN A 91 -14.39 -7.19 -2.01
CA GLN A 91 -14.69 -8.56 -2.40
C GLN A 91 -15.29 -9.37 -1.23
N VAL A 92 -14.67 -9.31 -0.07
CA VAL A 92 -15.14 -10.06 1.10
C VAL A 92 -16.46 -9.52 1.65
N LEU A 93 -16.60 -8.19 1.72
CA LEU A 93 -17.86 -7.59 2.18
C LEU A 93 -19.01 -7.87 1.22
N ALA A 94 -18.78 -7.76 -0.08
CA ALA A 94 -19.79 -8.07 -1.08
C ALA A 94 -20.30 -9.51 -0.95
N GLU A 95 -19.40 -10.48 -0.78
CA GLU A 95 -19.79 -11.88 -0.56
C GLU A 95 -20.63 -12.03 0.71
N LYS A 96 -20.17 -11.46 1.83
CA LYS A 96 -20.87 -11.53 3.13
C LYS A 96 -22.25 -10.86 3.10
N LEU A 97 -22.37 -9.71 2.50
CA LEU A 97 -23.63 -8.96 2.44
C LEU A 97 -24.62 -9.56 1.47
N TRP A 98 -24.13 -10.22 0.40
CA TRP A 98 -24.98 -10.82 -0.61
C TRP A 98 -25.45 -12.23 -0.23
N ARG A 99 -24.56 -13.06 0.30
CA ARG A 99 -24.83 -14.47 0.59
C ARG A 99 -25.00 -14.80 2.07
N GLY A 100 -24.65 -13.88 2.95
CA GLY A 100 -24.63 -14.16 4.40
C GLY A 100 -23.50 -15.09 4.79
N GLN A 101 -23.72 -15.90 5.81
CA GLN A 101 -22.79 -16.94 6.20
C GLN A 101 -22.81 -18.07 5.18
N ASN A 102 -21.65 -18.39 4.62
CA ASN A 102 -21.51 -19.44 3.62
C ASN A 102 -20.38 -20.40 4.00
N ASP A 103 -20.74 -21.43 4.74
CA ASP A 103 -19.79 -22.46 5.20
C ASP A 103 -19.48 -23.50 4.11
N ALA A 104 -20.16 -23.46 2.97
CA ALA A 104 -19.98 -24.42 1.87
C ALA A 104 -18.69 -24.14 1.06
N VAL A 105 -18.18 -22.92 1.10
CA VAL A 105 -16.95 -22.54 0.37
C VAL A 105 -15.87 -22.19 1.39
N PRO A 106 -14.78 -22.96 1.50
CA PRO A 106 -13.66 -22.60 2.35
C PRO A 106 -13.02 -21.26 1.95
N TYR A 107 -12.51 -20.52 2.92
CA TYR A 107 -11.86 -19.22 2.65
C TYR A 107 -10.74 -19.31 1.60
N ALA A 108 -9.95 -20.37 1.60
CA ALA A 108 -8.87 -20.56 0.62
C ALA A 108 -9.39 -20.63 -0.83
N ASP A 109 -10.54 -21.25 -1.06
CA ASP A 109 -11.17 -21.34 -2.37
C ASP A 109 -11.75 -20.00 -2.79
N PHE A 110 -12.39 -19.29 -1.85
CA PHE A 110 -12.86 -17.93 -2.06
C PHE A 110 -11.69 -16.97 -2.38
N GLU A 111 -10.60 -17.04 -1.63
CA GLU A 111 -9.42 -16.21 -1.89
C GLU A 111 -8.79 -16.51 -3.25
N SER A 112 -8.72 -17.79 -3.65
CA SER A 112 -8.25 -18.18 -4.97
C SER A 112 -9.13 -17.62 -6.09
N LEU A 113 -10.45 -17.66 -5.90
CA LEU A 113 -11.40 -17.05 -6.83
C LEU A 113 -11.19 -15.53 -6.93
N CYS A 114 -11.06 -14.83 -5.80
CA CYS A 114 -10.82 -13.39 -5.79
C CYS A 114 -9.55 -13.00 -6.56
N ARG A 115 -8.48 -13.77 -6.42
CA ARG A 115 -7.21 -13.55 -7.18
C ARG A 115 -7.36 -13.78 -8.68
N SER A 116 -8.32 -14.60 -9.10
CA SER A 116 -8.58 -14.88 -10.52
C SER A 116 -9.45 -13.81 -11.20
N LEU A 117 -10.13 -12.97 -10.42
CA LEU A 117 -10.97 -11.92 -10.95
C LEU A 117 -10.11 -10.78 -11.51
N PRO A 118 -10.42 -10.29 -12.70
CA PRO A 118 -9.76 -9.09 -13.22
C PRO A 118 -10.17 -7.88 -12.38
N GLU A 119 -9.25 -6.95 -12.23
CA GLU A 119 -9.55 -5.65 -11.67
C GLU A 119 -10.51 -4.87 -12.60
N ALA A 120 -11.24 -3.92 -12.02
CA ALA A 120 -12.13 -3.09 -12.79
C ALA A 120 -11.36 -2.30 -13.89
N PRO A 121 -11.94 -2.10 -15.07
CA PRO A 121 -11.28 -1.34 -16.14
C PRO A 121 -10.87 0.05 -15.67
N GLY A 122 -9.63 0.45 -15.98
CA GLY A 122 -9.07 1.74 -15.62
C GLY A 122 -8.63 1.88 -14.17
N VAL A 123 -8.75 0.82 -13.37
CA VAL A 123 -8.26 0.79 -12.00
C VAL A 123 -6.93 0.10 -11.96
N ASN A 124 -6.01 0.75 -11.34
CA ASN A 124 -4.67 0.36 -10.97
C ASN A 124 -3.94 -0.60 -11.92
N LEU A 125 -3.29 -0.01 -12.84
CA LEU A 125 -2.36 -0.69 -13.74
C LEU A 125 -1.07 -1.14 -13.04
N LEU A 126 -0.77 -0.60 -11.87
CA LEU A 126 0.47 -0.82 -11.13
C LEU A 126 0.43 -2.04 -10.20
N ALA A 127 -0.73 -2.56 -9.88
CA ALA A 127 -0.85 -3.82 -9.13
C ALA A 127 -0.22 -5.02 -9.87
N ARG A 128 0.29 -4.80 -11.06
CA ARG A 128 0.94 -5.83 -11.89
C ARG A 128 2.45 -5.68 -11.97
N VAL A 129 3.08 -5.03 -11.00
CA VAL A 129 4.53 -5.12 -10.87
C VAL A 129 4.89 -6.60 -10.69
N PRO A 130 5.74 -7.17 -11.54
CA PRO A 130 6.09 -8.58 -11.45
C PRO A 130 6.66 -8.88 -10.06
N GLU A 131 6.10 -9.88 -9.39
CA GLU A 131 6.69 -10.40 -8.16
C GLU A 131 8.06 -11.02 -8.46
N GLY A 132 8.98 -10.89 -7.53
CA GLY A 132 10.30 -11.48 -7.59
C GLY A 132 11.44 -10.49 -7.83
N GLU A 133 12.63 -11.02 -8.07
CA GLU A 133 13.83 -10.23 -8.30
C GLU A 133 13.94 -9.82 -9.78
N ASN A 134 13.96 -8.51 -10.02
CA ASN A 134 14.16 -7.93 -11.34
C ASN A 134 15.52 -7.25 -11.38
N ARG A 135 16.39 -7.66 -12.29
CA ARG A 135 17.70 -7.05 -12.49
C ARG A 135 17.65 -6.02 -13.61
N LEU A 136 18.06 -4.81 -13.30
CA LEU A 136 18.09 -3.69 -14.24
C LEU A 136 19.38 -3.65 -15.06
N THR A 137 20.50 -4.19 -14.50
CA THR A 137 21.80 -4.27 -15.17
C THR A 137 22.35 -5.71 -15.08
N ARG A 138 23.31 -6.05 -15.97
CA ARG A 138 24.00 -7.34 -15.89
C ARG A 138 24.94 -7.37 -14.70
N PRO A 139 25.17 -8.53 -14.07
CA PRO A 139 26.14 -8.65 -13.00
C PRO A 139 27.53 -8.22 -13.46
N GLY A 140 28.17 -7.29 -12.72
CA GLY A 140 29.49 -6.76 -13.02
C GLY A 140 29.54 -5.71 -14.13
N GLU A 141 28.40 -5.34 -14.73
CA GLU A 141 28.31 -4.24 -15.68
C GLU A 141 28.32 -2.90 -14.94
N VAL A 142 29.18 -2.00 -15.37
CA VAL A 142 29.21 -0.62 -14.88
C VAL A 142 28.58 0.27 -15.95
N CYS A 143 27.49 0.93 -15.58
CA CYS A 143 26.87 1.95 -16.41
C CYS A 143 27.39 3.32 -15.99
N VAL A 144 27.99 4.04 -16.91
CA VAL A 144 28.34 5.45 -16.70
C VAL A 144 27.22 6.29 -17.29
N LEU A 145 26.51 7.01 -16.44
CA LEU A 145 25.40 7.87 -16.83
C LEU A 145 25.81 9.32 -16.61
N ASN A 146 25.74 10.12 -17.68
CA ASN A 146 25.85 11.58 -17.60
C ASN A 146 24.44 12.16 -17.42
N GLY A 147 24.32 13.38 -16.95
CA GLY A 147 23.06 13.96 -16.51
C GLY A 147 21.89 14.00 -17.52
N ALA A 148 22.12 13.64 -18.77
CA ALA A 148 21.12 13.52 -19.84
C ALA A 148 20.86 12.05 -20.25
N ASP A 149 21.64 11.11 -19.73
CA ASP A 149 21.53 9.70 -20.10
C ASP A 149 20.41 9.04 -19.31
N THR A 150 19.66 8.17 -19.97
CA THR A 150 18.63 7.34 -19.34
C THR A 150 18.79 5.89 -19.73
N LEU A 151 18.63 5.00 -18.76
CA LEU A 151 18.56 3.57 -18.97
C LEU A 151 17.12 3.11 -18.80
N GLY A 152 16.49 2.69 -19.90
CA GLY A 152 15.16 2.09 -19.84
C GLY A 152 15.20 0.73 -19.14
N THR A 153 14.24 0.46 -18.29
CA THR A 153 14.08 -0.81 -17.59
C THR A 153 12.83 -1.54 -18.08
N ALA A 154 12.73 -2.83 -17.74
CA ALA A 154 11.53 -3.62 -18.03
C ALA A 154 10.39 -3.39 -17.01
N LEU A 155 10.64 -2.57 -16.00
CA LEU A 155 9.66 -2.23 -14.97
C LEU A 155 9.13 -0.83 -15.24
N ASP A 156 7.80 -0.70 -15.26
CA ASP A 156 7.14 0.59 -15.39
C ASP A 156 7.00 1.30 -14.05
N GLU A 157 6.96 0.55 -12.95
CA GLU A 157 6.79 1.09 -11.60
C GLU A 157 7.27 0.11 -10.52
N VAL A 158 7.45 0.62 -9.31
CA VAL A 158 7.78 -0.16 -8.10
C VAL A 158 6.68 0.05 -7.06
N GLY A 159 5.94 -1.02 -6.78
CA GLY A 159 4.86 -1.03 -5.78
C GLY A 159 5.33 -1.48 -4.40
N TYR A 160 4.53 -1.26 -3.37
CA TYR A 160 4.79 -1.75 -2.02
C TYR A 160 4.37 -3.23 -1.84
N PRO A 161 5.14 -4.05 -1.08
CA PRO A 161 6.48 -3.76 -0.57
C PRO A 161 7.55 -3.89 -1.66
N TYR A 162 8.63 -3.13 -1.56
CA TYR A 162 9.73 -3.20 -2.51
C TYR A 162 11.10 -3.11 -1.83
N ALA A 163 12.13 -3.55 -2.55
CA ALA A 163 13.52 -3.27 -2.24
C ALA A 163 14.28 -2.96 -3.53
N VAL A 164 15.00 -1.86 -3.55
CA VAL A 164 15.90 -1.49 -4.65
C VAL A 164 17.32 -1.47 -4.12
N SER A 165 18.21 -2.26 -4.73
CA SER A 165 19.62 -2.31 -4.38
C SER A 165 20.49 -1.90 -5.56
N PHE A 166 21.45 -1.05 -5.32
CA PHE A 166 22.39 -0.59 -6.33
C PHE A 166 23.73 -0.22 -5.70
N ARG A 167 24.77 -0.23 -6.52
CA ARG A 167 26.09 0.26 -6.17
C ARG A 167 26.41 1.47 -7.00
N ILE A 168 26.79 2.57 -6.38
CA ILE A 168 26.99 3.86 -7.04
C ILE A 168 28.31 4.49 -6.60
N CYS A 169 28.92 5.21 -7.54
CA CYS A 169 30.09 6.05 -7.30
C CYS A 169 29.84 7.38 -8.01
N PRO A 170 29.40 8.43 -7.29
CA PRO A 170 29.23 9.74 -7.89
C PRO A 170 30.59 10.34 -8.25
N ASP A 171 30.69 10.95 -9.43
CA ASP A 171 31.86 11.74 -9.80
C ASP A 171 31.91 13.04 -8.99
N LYS A 172 33.13 13.59 -8.86
CA LYS A 172 33.35 14.88 -8.24
C LYS A 172 32.76 16.01 -9.10
N ASP A 173 32.21 17.01 -8.42
CA ASP A 173 31.65 18.21 -9.05
C ASP A 173 30.44 17.96 -9.98
N THR A 174 29.78 16.81 -9.86
CA THR A 174 28.57 16.57 -10.60
C THR A 174 27.42 17.38 -10.02
N ASN A 175 27.18 18.55 -10.62
CA ASN A 175 26.01 19.39 -10.38
C ASN A 175 24.76 18.75 -11.00
N ILE A 176 24.54 17.47 -10.68
CA ILE A 176 23.46 16.68 -11.25
C ILE A 176 22.23 16.82 -10.33
N SER A 177 21.08 16.99 -10.93
CA SER A 177 19.78 16.96 -10.25
C SER A 177 19.51 15.64 -9.53
N GLY A 178 20.41 14.69 -9.69
CA GLY A 178 20.57 13.49 -8.88
C GLY A 178 19.42 12.50 -8.97
N VAL A 179 18.58 12.53 -10.00
CA VAL A 179 17.58 11.51 -10.23
C VAL A 179 18.27 10.22 -10.64
N LEU A 180 18.11 9.17 -9.86
CA LEU A 180 18.66 7.85 -10.16
C LEU A 180 17.61 6.91 -10.73
N PHE A 181 16.43 6.86 -10.12
CA PHE A 181 15.28 6.12 -10.64
C PHE A 181 14.10 7.07 -10.75
N ASP A 182 13.39 6.98 -11.87
CA ASP A 182 12.20 7.76 -12.13
C ASP A 182 11.12 6.87 -12.71
N GLY A 183 9.97 6.85 -12.05
CA GLY A 183 8.78 6.13 -12.45
C GLY A 183 7.55 7.04 -12.40
N PRO A 184 6.40 6.57 -12.86
CA PRO A 184 5.17 7.39 -12.92
C PRO A 184 4.76 7.98 -11.58
N HIS A 185 5.05 7.31 -10.46
CA HIS A 185 4.60 7.69 -9.13
C HIS A 185 5.72 7.82 -8.10
N SER A 186 6.94 7.37 -8.42
CA SER A 186 8.05 7.38 -7.47
C SER A 186 9.37 7.74 -8.11
N THR A 187 10.20 8.48 -7.38
CA THR A 187 11.50 8.93 -7.82
C THR A 187 12.52 8.74 -6.70
N VAL A 188 13.72 8.23 -7.02
CA VAL A 188 14.86 8.18 -6.10
C VAL A 188 15.90 9.19 -6.56
N TYR A 189 16.28 10.05 -5.61
CA TYR A 189 17.33 11.07 -5.79
C TYR A 189 18.58 10.66 -5.03
N VAL A 190 19.75 10.83 -5.63
CA VAL A 190 21.05 10.60 -4.98
C VAL A 190 21.74 11.88 -4.54
N ASN A 191 21.24 13.03 -5.00
CA ASN A 191 21.77 14.35 -4.65
C ASN A 191 20.63 15.38 -4.56
N TRP A 192 19.73 15.17 -3.59
CA TRP A 192 18.58 16.05 -3.39
C TRP A 192 19.04 17.52 -3.14
N GLU A 193 18.56 18.41 -4.00
CA GLU A 193 18.85 19.86 -3.90
C GLU A 193 20.35 20.19 -3.74
N ASN A 194 21.24 19.40 -4.36
CA ASN A 194 22.69 19.54 -4.26
C ASN A 194 23.25 19.41 -2.84
N THR A 195 22.64 18.62 -2.02
CA THR A 195 23.05 18.38 -0.61
C THR A 195 23.87 17.10 -0.42
N GLY A 196 24.06 16.28 -1.46
CA GLY A 196 24.64 14.94 -1.38
C GLY A 196 23.74 13.92 -0.68
N ARG A 197 22.50 14.30 -0.34
CA ARG A 197 21.58 13.41 0.37
C ARG A 197 20.72 12.61 -0.60
N ILE A 198 20.46 11.37 -0.18
CA ILE A 198 19.49 10.52 -0.86
C ILE A 198 18.09 10.93 -0.43
N ALA A 199 17.17 10.99 -1.38
CA ALA A 199 15.77 11.22 -1.13
C ALA A 199 14.91 10.25 -1.95
N PHE A 200 13.71 10.00 -1.46
CA PHE A 200 12.68 9.24 -2.12
C PHE A 200 11.42 10.10 -2.23
N SER A 201 10.87 10.20 -3.42
CA SER A 201 9.59 10.88 -3.67
C SER A 201 8.56 9.87 -4.12
N ARG A 202 7.35 10.00 -3.63
CA ARG A 202 6.19 9.26 -4.11
C ARG A 202 4.96 10.14 -4.09
N ASP A 203 4.28 10.22 -5.24
CA ASP A 203 3.05 10.98 -5.45
C ASP A 203 3.11 12.43 -4.90
N GLY A 204 4.23 13.11 -5.10
CA GLY A 204 4.44 14.48 -4.67
C GLY A 204 4.97 14.66 -3.25
N TYR A 205 5.11 13.59 -2.48
CA TYR A 205 5.76 13.63 -1.17
C TYR A 205 7.22 13.23 -1.31
N THR A 206 8.13 14.02 -0.72
CA THR A 206 9.56 13.75 -0.73
C THR A 206 10.10 13.57 0.68
N PHE A 207 10.80 12.46 0.87
CA PHE A 207 11.47 12.10 2.12
C PHE A 207 12.96 12.15 1.91
N VAL A 208 13.65 12.93 2.73
CA VAL A 208 15.11 13.08 2.67
C VAL A 208 15.75 12.29 3.81
N PHE A 209 16.71 11.44 3.50
CA PHE A 209 17.49 10.72 4.49
C PHE A 209 18.57 11.63 5.07
N HIS A 210 18.21 12.43 6.08
CA HIS A 210 19.05 13.48 6.63
C HIS A 210 20.31 13.00 7.35
N SER A 211 20.34 11.73 7.76
CA SER A 211 21.46 11.15 8.52
C SER A 211 22.62 10.69 7.64
N TYR A 212 22.45 10.72 6.31
CA TYR A 212 23.47 10.21 5.40
C TYR A 212 23.68 11.14 4.21
N CYS A 213 24.95 11.34 3.83
CA CYS A 213 25.36 11.98 2.58
C CYS A 213 26.19 10.99 1.78
N LEU A 214 25.87 10.85 0.50
CA LEU A 214 26.59 9.98 -0.43
C LEU A 214 27.98 10.56 -0.69
N PRO A 215 29.08 9.80 -0.47
CA PRO A 215 30.43 10.27 -0.73
C PRO A 215 30.69 10.37 -2.24
N GLU A 216 31.46 11.37 -2.63
CA GLU A 216 31.97 11.52 -4.00
C GLU A 216 33.19 10.61 -4.22
N GLU A 217 33.38 10.14 -5.45
CA GLU A 217 34.52 9.30 -5.88
C GLU A 217 34.68 7.98 -5.07
N GLU A 218 33.64 7.54 -4.35
CA GLU A 218 33.65 6.32 -3.56
C GLU A 218 32.50 5.41 -3.92
N TRP A 219 32.78 4.12 -4.12
CA TRP A 219 31.76 3.10 -4.36
C TRP A 219 31.00 2.77 -3.10
N THR A 220 29.71 3.03 -3.11
CA THR A 220 28.80 2.78 -2.00
C THR A 220 27.69 1.82 -2.41
N ASP A 221 27.44 0.81 -1.58
CA ASP A 221 26.32 -0.09 -1.72
C ASP A 221 25.10 0.48 -1.00
N ILE A 222 24.04 0.72 -1.73
CA ILE A 222 22.78 1.31 -1.25
C ILE A 222 21.65 0.31 -1.42
N ARG A 223 20.80 0.23 -0.41
CA ARG A 223 19.53 -0.48 -0.47
C ARG A 223 18.42 0.40 0.11
N ILE A 224 17.35 0.58 -0.63
CA ILE A 224 16.15 1.28 -0.20
C ILE A 224 15.05 0.23 -0.13
N GLU A 225 14.43 0.11 1.03
CA GLU A 225 13.27 -0.74 1.25
C GLU A 225 12.06 0.12 1.63
N GLY A 226 10.91 -0.18 1.01
CA GLY A 226 9.66 0.48 1.32
C GLY A 226 8.52 -0.49 1.50
N ASP A 227 7.71 -0.23 2.49
CA ASP A 227 6.42 -0.85 2.70
C ASP A 227 5.38 0.23 3.07
N TRP A 228 4.15 -0.19 3.34
CA TRP A 228 3.08 0.74 3.75
C TRP A 228 3.30 1.43 5.11
N LYS A 229 4.34 1.06 5.87
CA LYS A 229 4.70 1.68 7.16
C LYS A 229 5.79 2.73 7.03
N GLY A 230 6.65 2.60 6.02
CA GLY A 230 7.74 3.54 5.82
C GLY A 230 8.77 3.09 4.80
N THR A 231 9.75 3.97 4.59
CA THR A 231 10.88 3.76 3.69
C THR A 231 12.18 3.84 4.50
N SER A 232 13.05 2.85 4.33
CA SER A 232 14.34 2.73 5.03
C SER A 232 15.49 2.74 4.06
N LEU A 233 16.57 3.40 4.43
CA LEU A 233 17.83 3.43 3.70
C LEU A 233 18.89 2.60 4.45
N PHE A 234 19.53 1.68 3.74
CA PHE A 234 20.66 0.89 4.22
C PHE A 234 21.89 1.23 3.37
N VAL A 235 23.03 1.42 4.03
CA VAL A 235 24.28 1.78 3.42
C VAL A 235 25.38 0.84 3.95
N ASN A 236 26.19 0.26 3.04
CA ASN A 236 27.31 -0.63 3.35
C ASN A 236 28.58 -0.18 2.61
#